data_273e4b147ca3fc56ca576366279934e0
#
_entry.id   273e4b147ca3fc56ca576366279934e0
#
_cell.length_a   1.000
_cell.length_b   1.000
_cell.length_c   1.000
_cell.angle_alpha   90.00
_cell.angle_beta   90.00
_cell.angle_gamma   90.00
#
_symmetry.space_group_name_H-M   'P 1'
#
loop_
_entity.id
_entity.type
_entity.pdbx_description
1 polymer ?
#
loop_
_entity_poly.entity_id
_entity_poly.type
_entity_poly.pdbx_seq_one_letter_code
_entity_poly.pdbx_strand_id
1 'polypeptide(L)'
;AEARAIHDLPLFELVDRARAVHLAHHPKDEVQLCTLLSVKTGGCPEDCAYCPQSSHHQAVEGEAMLKLEEVMDAARRAKEHGAVRFCMGAAWRQVKDGPAFERVVEMVKGVKSLGMEACVTLGMLTEEQAQRLKEAGLDAYNHNLDTSKDFYKSIISTRNFEQRLATLSNVRKAGITVCSGGIIGMGEGIDDRCAMLIELAKLDPHPESVPVNALVRVPGTPL
;
A
#
# COMPACT_ATOMS: atom_id res chain seq x y z
N ALA A 1 -15.13 -16.75 -13.76
CA ALA A 1 -14.99 -17.16 -15.18
C ALA A 1 -14.37 -16.03 -16.03
N GLU A 2 -14.93 -14.82 -16.02
CA GLU A 2 -14.48 -13.70 -16.87
C GLU A 2 -13.02 -13.26 -16.61
N ALA A 3 -12.65 -13.01 -15.36
CA ALA A 3 -11.27 -12.64 -14.99
C ALA A 3 -10.25 -13.70 -15.43
N ARG A 4 -10.62 -14.99 -15.35
CA ARG A 4 -9.76 -16.08 -15.82
C ARG A 4 -9.62 -16.06 -17.33
N ALA A 5 -10.71 -15.83 -18.07
CA ALA A 5 -10.68 -15.73 -19.54
C ALA A 5 -9.79 -14.56 -20.01
N ILE A 6 -9.80 -13.42 -19.29
CA ILE A 6 -8.91 -12.30 -19.56
C ILE A 6 -7.45 -12.68 -19.23
N HIS A 7 -7.21 -13.28 -18.08
CA HIS A 7 -5.86 -13.70 -17.67
C HIS A 7 -5.20 -14.66 -18.68
N ASP A 8 -5.98 -15.54 -19.29
CA ASP A 8 -5.49 -16.57 -20.21
C ASP A 8 -5.32 -16.07 -21.66
N LEU A 9 -5.58 -14.78 -21.94
CA LEU A 9 -5.31 -14.18 -23.24
C LEU A 9 -3.80 -14.14 -23.55
N PRO A 10 -3.43 -14.15 -24.84
CA PRO A 10 -2.05 -13.92 -25.24
C PRO A 10 -1.51 -12.59 -24.73
N LEU A 11 -0.23 -12.58 -24.35
CA LEU A 11 0.42 -11.40 -23.72
C LEU A 11 0.20 -10.10 -24.52
N PHE A 12 0.39 -10.13 -25.83
CA PHE A 12 0.25 -8.91 -26.65
C PHE A 12 -1.20 -8.43 -26.73
N GLU A 13 -2.18 -9.33 -26.71
CA GLU A 13 -3.58 -8.94 -26.62
C GLU A 13 -3.92 -8.27 -25.29
N LEU A 14 -3.36 -8.77 -24.17
CA LEU A 14 -3.48 -8.11 -22.86
C LEU A 14 -2.85 -6.73 -22.85
N VAL A 15 -1.66 -6.58 -23.43
CA VAL A 15 -0.97 -5.28 -23.55
C VAL A 15 -1.78 -4.31 -24.39
N ASP A 16 -2.32 -4.73 -25.53
CA ASP A 16 -3.13 -3.87 -26.39
C ASP A 16 -4.43 -3.41 -25.70
N ARG A 17 -5.11 -4.32 -24.99
CA ARG A 17 -6.29 -3.99 -24.19
C ARG A 17 -5.97 -3.02 -23.06
N ALA A 18 -4.89 -3.26 -22.31
CA ALA A 18 -4.45 -2.37 -21.25
C ALA A 18 -4.11 -0.97 -21.79
N ARG A 19 -3.41 -0.89 -22.94
CA ARG A 19 -3.11 0.37 -23.60
C ARG A 19 -4.36 1.10 -24.08
N ALA A 20 -5.33 0.41 -24.63
CA ALA A 20 -6.61 1.02 -25.05
C ALA A 20 -7.34 1.67 -23.87
N VAL A 21 -7.42 0.97 -22.72
CA VAL A 21 -8.00 1.50 -21.49
C VAL A 21 -7.19 2.71 -20.98
N HIS A 22 -5.85 2.61 -20.95
CA HIS A 22 -4.98 3.71 -20.56
C HIS A 22 -5.25 4.97 -21.39
N LEU A 23 -5.26 4.84 -22.73
CA LEU A 23 -5.47 5.97 -23.63
C LEU A 23 -6.88 6.60 -23.53
N ALA A 24 -7.86 5.83 -23.10
CA ALA A 24 -9.23 6.31 -22.91
C ALA A 24 -9.42 7.12 -21.62
N HIS A 25 -8.58 6.89 -20.59
CA HIS A 25 -8.82 7.40 -19.24
C HIS A 25 -7.65 8.21 -18.65
N HIS A 26 -6.46 8.15 -19.25
CA HIS A 26 -5.26 8.81 -18.74
C HIS A 26 -4.50 9.55 -19.83
N PRO A 27 -3.77 10.63 -19.50
CA PRO A 27 -2.85 11.27 -20.43
C PRO A 27 -1.79 10.29 -20.91
N LYS A 28 -1.59 10.19 -22.21
CA LYS A 28 -0.75 9.17 -22.84
C LYS A 28 0.73 9.24 -22.50
N ASP A 29 1.21 10.43 -22.13
CA ASP A 29 2.63 10.75 -21.96
C ASP A 29 2.97 11.19 -20.53
N GLU A 30 2.09 10.95 -19.55
CA GLU A 30 2.31 11.30 -18.16
C GLU A 30 2.61 10.07 -17.30
N VAL A 31 3.61 10.18 -16.45
CA VAL A 31 3.96 9.18 -15.41
C VAL A 31 4.13 9.89 -14.08
N GLN A 32 3.35 9.47 -13.08
CA GLN A 32 3.49 9.98 -11.72
C GLN A 32 4.72 9.39 -11.04
N LEU A 33 5.69 10.23 -10.67
CA LEU A 33 6.86 9.81 -9.90
C LEU A 33 6.54 9.85 -8.41
N CYS A 34 6.78 8.73 -7.73
CA CYS A 34 6.57 8.58 -6.30
C CYS A 34 7.87 8.14 -5.62
N THR A 35 8.13 8.67 -4.43
CA THR A 35 9.23 8.21 -3.56
C THR A 35 8.65 7.61 -2.28
N LEU A 36 9.17 6.46 -1.85
CA LEU A 36 8.79 5.81 -0.60
C LEU A 36 9.92 5.94 0.43
N LEU A 37 9.56 6.32 1.65
CA LEU A 37 10.43 6.32 2.81
C LEU A 37 9.85 5.44 3.92
N SER A 38 10.65 4.53 4.48
CA SER A 38 10.31 3.86 5.72
C SER A 38 10.55 4.82 6.89
N VAL A 39 9.47 5.32 7.49
CA VAL A 39 9.57 6.23 8.65
C VAL A 39 9.68 5.49 9.98
N LYS A 40 9.34 4.19 9.99
CA LYS A 40 9.57 3.28 11.11
C LYS A 40 9.81 1.88 10.55
N THR A 41 11.04 1.38 10.70
CA THR A 41 11.51 0.11 10.13
C THR A 41 11.48 -0.98 11.19
N GLY A 42 11.09 -2.21 10.81
CA GLY A 42 11.17 -3.41 11.62
C GLY A 42 10.25 -3.46 12.85
N GLY A 43 10.22 -4.60 13.53
CA GLY A 43 9.44 -4.83 14.74
C GLY A 43 7.92 -4.78 14.54
N CYS A 44 7.42 -5.07 13.34
CA CYS A 44 5.99 -5.21 13.09
C CYS A 44 5.48 -6.52 13.71
N PRO A 45 4.41 -6.51 14.53
CA PRO A 45 3.91 -7.72 15.18
C PRO A 45 3.09 -8.64 14.26
N GLU A 46 3.01 -8.36 12.97
CA GLU A 46 2.40 -9.24 11.96
C GLU A 46 3.41 -10.29 11.48
N ASP A 47 2.90 -11.47 11.12
CA ASP A 47 3.69 -12.63 10.67
C ASP A 47 3.71 -12.81 9.14
N CYS A 48 3.45 -11.74 8.37
CA CYS A 48 3.41 -11.81 6.90
C CYS A 48 4.65 -12.52 6.35
N ALA A 49 4.48 -13.68 5.72
CA ALA A 49 5.56 -14.60 5.33
C ALA A 49 6.56 -13.99 4.32
N TYR A 50 6.17 -12.96 3.59
CA TYR A 50 7.00 -12.25 2.63
C TYR A 50 7.72 -11.01 3.21
N CYS A 51 7.33 -10.57 4.43
CA CYS A 51 7.67 -9.21 4.89
C CYS A 51 8.89 -9.21 5.82
N PRO A 52 10.01 -8.58 5.44
CA PRO A 52 11.18 -8.48 6.31
C PRO A 52 10.96 -7.59 7.54
N GLN A 53 9.89 -6.77 7.56
CA GLN A 53 9.57 -5.86 8.68
C GLN A 53 8.97 -6.58 9.90
N SER A 54 8.59 -7.87 9.74
CA SER A 54 7.96 -8.68 10.77
C SER A 54 8.93 -8.96 11.94
N SER A 55 8.44 -8.84 13.16
CA SER A 55 9.19 -9.28 14.36
C SER A 55 9.24 -10.80 14.54
N HIS A 56 8.46 -11.54 13.74
CA HIS A 56 8.49 -13.02 13.70
C HIS A 56 9.66 -13.53 12.84
N HIS A 57 10.32 -12.65 12.07
CA HIS A 57 11.41 -12.98 11.17
C HIS A 57 12.70 -12.28 11.60
N GLN A 58 13.85 -12.88 11.32
CA GLN A 58 15.17 -12.32 11.63
C GLN A 58 15.79 -11.62 10.41
N ALA A 59 14.98 -10.87 9.67
CA ALA A 59 15.41 -10.24 8.42
C ALA A 59 15.85 -8.78 8.61
N VAL A 60 15.14 -8.02 9.47
CA VAL A 60 15.43 -6.60 9.71
C VAL A 60 15.24 -6.28 11.20
N GLU A 61 16.22 -5.62 11.80
CA GLU A 61 16.11 -5.12 13.16
C GLU A 61 15.13 -3.96 13.26
N GLY A 62 14.48 -3.84 14.44
CA GLY A 62 13.56 -2.74 14.70
C GLY A 62 14.30 -1.45 14.97
N GLU A 63 13.95 -0.39 14.25
CA GLU A 63 14.52 0.95 14.40
C GLU A 63 13.51 1.90 15.04
N ALA A 64 14.04 2.96 15.67
CA ALA A 64 13.23 4.06 16.16
C ALA A 64 12.56 4.79 14.97
N MET A 65 11.39 5.36 15.23
CA MET A 65 10.71 6.19 14.23
C MET A 65 11.55 7.45 13.93
N LEU A 66 11.69 7.77 12.64
CA LEU A 66 12.40 8.96 12.17
C LEU A 66 11.82 10.24 12.78
N LYS A 67 12.68 11.24 12.94
CA LYS A 67 12.27 12.58 13.33
C LYS A 67 11.62 13.31 12.15
N LEU A 68 10.81 14.32 12.45
CA LEU A 68 10.13 15.11 11.42
C LEU A 68 11.16 15.75 10.46
N GLU A 69 12.26 16.29 10.97
CA GLU A 69 13.28 16.95 10.14
C GLU A 69 13.89 15.98 9.11
N GLU A 70 14.21 14.74 9.53
CA GLU A 70 14.77 13.71 8.64
C GLU A 70 13.81 13.36 7.49
N VAL A 71 12.51 13.27 7.81
CA VAL A 71 11.46 13.00 6.81
C VAL A 71 11.29 14.18 5.87
N MET A 72 11.32 15.41 6.40
CA MET A 72 11.21 16.63 5.58
C MET A 72 12.42 16.82 4.66
N ASP A 73 13.63 16.47 5.10
CA ASP A 73 14.81 16.50 4.25
C ASP A 73 14.73 15.47 3.12
N ALA A 74 14.24 14.27 3.42
CA ALA A 74 14.00 13.25 2.41
C ALA A 74 12.92 13.68 1.39
N ALA A 75 11.83 14.31 1.86
CA ALA A 75 10.76 14.79 1.00
C ALA A 75 11.23 15.93 0.08
N ARG A 76 12.07 16.87 0.58
CA ARG A 76 12.66 17.92 -0.25
C ARG A 76 13.54 17.33 -1.35
N ARG A 77 14.44 16.41 -1.01
CA ARG A 77 15.27 15.71 -2.01
C ARG A 77 14.42 14.96 -3.04
N ALA A 78 13.36 14.27 -2.61
CA ALA A 78 12.45 13.59 -3.53
C ALA A 78 11.80 14.56 -4.52
N LYS A 79 11.34 15.74 -4.04
CA LYS A 79 10.77 16.78 -4.87
C LYS A 79 11.78 17.34 -5.88
N GLU A 80 13.02 17.60 -5.46
CA GLU A 80 14.11 18.07 -6.32
C GLU A 80 14.41 17.07 -7.47
N HIS A 81 14.19 15.76 -7.22
CA HIS A 81 14.31 14.71 -8.23
C HIS A 81 13.00 14.45 -9.01
N GLY A 82 12.03 15.33 -8.90
CA GLY A 82 10.81 15.30 -9.69
C GLY A 82 9.67 14.44 -9.13
N ALA A 83 9.80 13.90 -7.91
CA ALA A 83 8.67 13.19 -7.29
C ALA A 83 7.54 14.17 -6.96
N VAL A 84 6.32 13.81 -7.36
CA VAL A 84 5.10 14.59 -7.08
C VAL A 84 4.32 14.00 -5.91
N ARG A 85 4.60 12.75 -5.54
CA ARG A 85 4.01 12.05 -4.38
C ARG A 85 5.12 11.52 -3.48
N PHE A 86 4.96 11.73 -2.17
CA PHE A 86 5.85 11.18 -1.15
C PHE A 86 5.09 10.20 -0.27
N CYS A 87 5.52 8.94 -0.29
CA CYS A 87 4.90 7.84 0.45
C CYS A 87 5.71 7.56 1.72
N MET A 88 5.03 7.39 2.86
CA MET A 88 5.64 7.13 4.16
C MET A 88 5.12 5.82 4.73
N GLY A 89 6.00 4.85 4.97
CA GLY A 89 5.65 3.55 5.53
C GLY A 89 6.08 3.40 6.98
N ALA A 90 5.21 2.89 7.85
CA ALA A 90 5.58 2.48 9.21
C ALA A 90 5.25 1.00 9.42
N ALA A 91 6.21 0.24 9.95
CA ALA A 91 6.08 -1.18 10.25
C ALA A 91 5.16 -1.39 11.48
N TRP A 92 3.86 -1.18 11.29
CA TRP A 92 2.81 -1.36 12.28
C TRP A 92 1.74 -2.34 11.80
N ARG A 93 1.19 -3.10 12.74
CA ARG A 93 -0.03 -3.86 12.51
C ARG A 93 -1.23 -2.93 12.35
N GLN A 94 -1.30 -1.95 13.25
CA GLN A 94 -2.39 -0.98 13.33
C GLN A 94 -1.88 0.30 13.97
N VAL A 95 -2.46 1.41 13.61
CA VAL A 95 -2.23 2.70 14.25
C VAL A 95 -2.74 2.66 15.69
N LYS A 96 -1.94 3.21 16.61
CA LYS A 96 -2.35 3.49 17.99
C LYS A 96 -2.28 4.99 18.22
N ASP A 97 -3.32 5.53 18.86
CA ASP A 97 -3.32 6.94 19.25
C ASP A 97 -2.17 7.23 20.23
N GLY A 98 -1.56 8.39 20.07
CA GLY A 98 -0.43 8.78 20.88
C GLY A 98 0.67 9.49 20.09
N PRO A 99 1.84 9.74 20.72
CA PRO A 99 2.88 10.59 20.14
C PRO A 99 3.41 10.14 18.78
N ALA A 100 3.42 8.83 18.51
CA ALA A 100 3.88 8.30 17.22
C ALA A 100 2.89 8.63 16.10
N PHE A 101 1.59 8.54 16.37
CA PHE A 101 0.57 8.91 15.38
C PHE A 101 0.53 10.42 15.15
N GLU A 102 0.64 11.23 16.22
CA GLU A 102 0.75 12.69 16.09
C GLU A 102 1.92 13.08 15.19
N ARG A 103 3.07 12.43 15.34
CA ARG A 103 4.23 12.67 14.48
C ARG A 103 3.94 12.33 13.01
N VAL A 104 3.20 11.25 12.72
CA VAL A 104 2.77 10.96 11.34
C VAL A 104 1.85 12.06 10.80
N VAL A 105 0.91 12.55 11.61
CA VAL A 105 0.03 13.68 11.23
C VAL A 105 0.86 14.92 10.88
N GLU A 106 1.91 15.22 11.66
CA GLU A 106 2.83 16.34 11.37
C GLU A 106 3.63 16.09 10.09
N MET A 107 4.11 14.86 9.87
CA MET A 107 4.79 14.48 8.62
C MET A 107 3.90 14.68 7.40
N VAL A 108 2.63 14.27 7.48
CA VAL A 108 1.66 14.49 6.39
C VAL A 108 1.50 15.98 6.11
N LYS A 109 1.26 16.81 7.13
CA LYS A 109 1.17 18.27 6.99
C LYS A 109 2.44 18.86 6.36
N GLY A 110 3.60 18.38 6.81
CA GLY A 110 4.89 18.80 6.29
C GLY A 110 5.05 18.49 4.80
N VAL A 111 4.77 17.27 4.36
CA VAL A 111 4.80 16.88 2.94
C VAL A 111 3.85 17.74 2.12
N LYS A 112 2.63 17.97 2.63
CA LYS A 112 1.65 18.86 1.97
C LYS A 112 2.16 20.29 1.83
N SER A 113 2.87 20.82 2.82
CA SER A 113 3.44 22.18 2.75
C SER A 113 4.50 22.35 1.66
N LEU A 114 5.10 21.24 1.19
CA LEU A 114 5.99 21.23 0.03
C LEU A 114 5.25 21.21 -1.31
N GLY A 115 3.91 21.17 -1.32
CA GLY A 115 3.10 21.05 -2.52
C GLY A 115 3.13 19.66 -3.15
N MET A 116 3.53 18.64 -2.40
CA MET A 116 3.51 17.24 -2.83
C MET A 116 2.21 16.54 -2.39
N GLU A 117 1.84 15.48 -3.07
CA GLU A 117 0.86 14.53 -2.55
C GLU A 117 1.48 13.69 -1.43
N ALA A 118 0.74 13.50 -0.35
CA ALA A 118 1.12 12.65 0.76
C ALA A 118 0.40 11.29 0.68
N CYS A 119 1.15 10.20 0.79
CA CYS A 119 0.62 8.85 0.91
C CYS A 119 1.23 8.17 2.14
N VAL A 120 0.44 7.35 2.84
CA VAL A 120 0.96 6.59 3.99
C VAL A 120 0.54 5.12 3.96
N THR A 121 1.36 4.27 4.60
CA THR A 121 1.12 2.85 4.87
C THR A 121 1.39 2.61 6.35
N LEU A 122 0.33 2.50 7.17
CA LEU A 122 0.44 2.47 8.64
C LEU A 122 -0.21 1.22 9.26
N GLY A 123 -0.56 0.22 8.45
CA GLY A 123 -1.34 -0.92 8.90
C GLY A 123 -2.83 -0.60 8.97
N MET A 124 -3.54 -1.14 9.96
CA MET A 124 -4.99 -0.91 10.11
C MET A 124 -5.29 0.45 10.72
N LEU A 125 -6.40 1.07 10.28
CA LEU A 125 -6.93 2.34 10.77
C LEU A 125 -8.36 2.21 11.28
N THR A 126 -8.70 2.96 12.31
CA THR A 126 -10.10 3.30 12.62
C THR A 126 -10.62 4.42 11.70
N GLU A 127 -11.92 4.62 11.69
CA GLU A 127 -12.54 5.70 10.94
C GLU A 127 -12.09 7.08 11.45
N GLU A 128 -11.97 7.26 12.77
CA GLU A 128 -11.51 8.50 13.41
C GLU A 128 -10.04 8.80 13.03
N GLN A 129 -9.18 7.79 13.02
CA GLN A 129 -7.78 7.95 12.62
C GLN A 129 -7.67 8.33 11.14
N ALA A 130 -8.46 7.70 10.27
CA ALA A 130 -8.53 8.05 8.86
C ALA A 130 -8.99 9.51 8.67
N GLN A 131 -10.03 9.94 9.41
CA GLN A 131 -10.52 11.31 9.36
C GLN A 131 -9.44 12.32 9.79
N ARG A 132 -8.69 12.04 10.84
CA ARG A 132 -7.58 12.89 11.29
C ARG A 132 -6.46 13.01 10.25
N LEU A 133 -6.13 11.93 9.56
CA LEU A 133 -5.17 11.96 8.45
C LEU A 133 -5.71 12.79 7.28
N LYS A 134 -7.00 12.68 6.95
CA LYS A 134 -7.65 13.51 5.93
C LYS A 134 -7.59 14.99 6.28
N GLU A 135 -7.87 15.36 7.50
CA GLU A 135 -7.80 16.74 7.99
C GLU A 135 -6.35 17.29 7.95
N ALA A 136 -5.36 16.43 8.11
CA ALA A 136 -3.95 16.77 7.91
C ALA A 136 -3.57 16.97 6.42
N GLY A 137 -4.47 16.61 5.48
CA GLY A 137 -4.27 16.76 4.05
C GLY A 137 -3.80 15.49 3.35
N LEU A 138 -3.95 14.30 3.97
CA LEU A 138 -3.56 13.04 3.33
C LEU A 138 -4.34 12.81 2.03
N ASP A 139 -3.63 12.53 0.94
CA ASP A 139 -4.22 12.27 -0.37
C ASP A 139 -4.52 10.79 -0.58
N ALA A 140 -3.60 9.89 -0.20
CA ALA A 140 -3.73 8.47 -0.45
C ALA A 140 -3.33 7.60 0.75
N TYR A 141 -3.97 6.45 0.90
CA TYR A 141 -3.61 5.42 1.88
C TYR A 141 -3.34 4.10 1.18
N ASN A 142 -2.15 3.54 1.40
CA ASN A 142 -1.82 2.21 0.89
C ASN A 142 -2.16 1.13 1.91
N HIS A 143 -2.97 0.18 1.50
CA HIS A 143 -3.32 -1.01 2.28
C HIS A 143 -3.70 -2.16 1.35
N ASN A 144 -2.71 -2.99 1.01
CA ASN A 144 -2.87 -4.05 0.03
C ASN A 144 -3.72 -5.21 0.55
N LEU A 145 -4.45 -5.88 -0.32
CA LEU A 145 -5.08 -7.18 -0.04
C LEU A 145 -4.04 -8.30 0.03
N ASP A 146 -2.90 -8.11 -0.61
CA ASP A 146 -1.76 -9.00 -0.78
C ASP A 146 -2.04 -10.20 -1.69
N THR A 147 -3.14 -10.94 -1.48
CA THR A 147 -3.53 -12.13 -2.25
C THR A 147 -5.05 -12.34 -2.19
N SER A 148 -5.54 -13.50 -2.65
CA SER A 148 -6.95 -13.90 -2.51
C SER A 148 -7.33 -14.14 -1.05
N LYS A 149 -8.64 -14.08 -0.75
CA LYS A 149 -9.17 -14.44 0.56
C LYS A 149 -8.85 -15.89 0.95
N ASP A 150 -8.92 -16.81 0.00
CA ASP A 150 -8.72 -18.25 0.24
C ASP A 150 -7.25 -18.55 0.52
N PHE A 151 -6.32 -17.92 -0.21
CA PHE A 151 -4.88 -18.10 -0.01
C PHE A 151 -4.31 -17.28 1.15
N TYR A 152 -5.06 -16.29 1.67
CA TYR A 152 -4.59 -15.32 2.67
C TYR A 152 -4.01 -15.97 3.93
N LYS A 153 -4.67 -17.01 4.45
CA LYS A 153 -4.23 -17.71 5.66
C LYS A 153 -2.91 -18.47 5.51
N SER A 154 -2.51 -18.78 4.28
CA SER A 154 -1.22 -19.41 3.99
C SER A 154 -0.05 -18.41 4.12
N ILE A 155 -0.34 -17.12 4.12
CA ILE A 155 0.66 -16.05 4.11
C ILE A 155 0.68 -15.26 5.41
N ILE A 156 -0.48 -15.06 6.06
CA ILE A 156 -0.63 -14.24 7.27
C ILE A 156 -1.62 -14.93 8.22
N SER A 157 -1.22 -15.15 9.46
CA SER A 157 -2.08 -15.72 10.50
C SER A 157 -2.51 -14.71 11.56
N THR A 158 -1.76 -13.64 11.76
CA THR A 158 -1.96 -12.63 12.81
C THR A 158 -3.13 -11.68 12.57
N ARG A 159 -3.68 -11.64 11.34
CA ARG A 159 -4.91 -10.95 10.99
C ARG A 159 -5.67 -11.67 9.88
N ASN A 160 -6.92 -11.31 9.66
CA ASN A 160 -7.74 -11.89 8.59
C ASN A 160 -7.96 -10.92 7.42
N PHE A 161 -8.50 -11.45 6.33
CA PHE A 161 -8.75 -10.71 5.10
C PHE A 161 -9.80 -9.60 5.30
N GLU A 162 -10.82 -9.85 6.12
CA GLU A 162 -11.90 -8.90 6.41
C GLU A 162 -11.38 -7.65 7.13
N GLN A 163 -10.35 -7.77 7.97
CA GLN A 163 -9.72 -6.62 8.61
C GLN A 163 -9.03 -5.69 7.61
N ARG A 164 -8.53 -6.23 6.49
CA ARG A 164 -8.01 -5.41 5.39
C ARG A 164 -9.12 -4.64 4.71
N LEU A 165 -10.22 -5.30 4.37
CA LEU A 165 -11.39 -4.66 3.76
C LEU A 165 -12.00 -3.59 4.67
N ALA A 166 -12.08 -3.84 5.98
CA ALA A 166 -12.56 -2.86 6.94
C ALA A 166 -11.68 -1.59 6.97
N THR A 167 -10.35 -1.75 6.90
CA THR A 167 -9.44 -0.60 6.82
C THR A 167 -9.67 0.20 5.54
N LEU A 168 -9.80 -0.46 4.39
CA LEU A 168 -10.10 0.21 3.11
C LEU A 168 -11.43 0.97 3.17
N SER A 169 -12.45 0.39 3.81
CA SER A 169 -13.74 1.05 4.03
C SER A 169 -13.59 2.32 4.88
N ASN A 170 -12.83 2.26 5.99
CA ASN A 170 -12.59 3.42 6.86
C ASN A 170 -11.86 4.55 6.12
N VAL A 171 -10.86 4.20 5.29
CA VAL A 171 -10.12 5.14 4.44
C VAL A 171 -11.07 5.82 3.44
N ARG A 172 -11.96 5.06 2.79
CA ARG A 172 -12.96 5.59 1.85
C ARG A 172 -13.94 6.54 2.51
N LYS A 173 -14.49 6.18 3.66
CA LYS A 173 -15.42 7.03 4.42
C LYS A 173 -14.81 8.39 4.78
N ALA A 174 -13.51 8.43 5.06
CA ALA A 174 -12.78 9.69 5.29
C ALA A 174 -12.50 10.49 4.00
N GLY A 175 -12.86 9.99 2.82
CA GLY A 175 -12.59 10.66 1.54
C GLY A 175 -11.11 10.69 1.15
N ILE A 176 -10.35 9.69 1.56
CA ILE A 176 -8.95 9.47 1.16
C ILE A 176 -8.94 8.48 -0.01
N THR A 177 -8.07 8.71 -1.02
CA THR A 177 -7.92 7.77 -2.12
C THR A 177 -7.24 6.48 -1.65
N VAL A 178 -7.63 5.36 -2.26
CA VAL A 178 -7.15 4.03 -1.91
C VAL A 178 -6.09 3.55 -2.90
N CYS A 179 -4.95 3.11 -2.35
CA CYS A 179 -3.96 2.32 -3.07
C CYS A 179 -4.00 0.90 -2.49
N SER A 180 -4.50 -0.08 -3.26
CA SER A 180 -4.63 -1.46 -2.78
C SER A 180 -4.43 -2.44 -3.91
N GLY A 181 -3.56 -3.40 -3.71
CA GLY A 181 -3.20 -4.42 -4.68
C GLY A 181 -2.68 -5.68 -4.01
N GLY A 182 -1.70 -6.35 -4.62
CA GLY A 182 -1.18 -7.60 -4.09
C GLY A 182 0.23 -7.96 -4.56
N ILE A 183 0.65 -9.15 -4.14
CA ILE A 183 1.95 -9.71 -4.44
C ILE A 183 1.73 -11.04 -5.16
N ILE A 184 2.44 -11.27 -6.26
CA ILE A 184 2.44 -12.52 -7.01
C ILE A 184 3.77 -13.27 -6.80
N GLY A 185 3.71 -14.60 -6.84
CA GLY A 185 4.89 -15.46 -6.65
C GLY A 185 5.10 -15.95 -5.21
N MET A 186 4.06 -15.82 -4.35
CA MET A 186 4.07 -16.32 -2.96
C MET A 186 3.66 -17.80 -2.85
N GLY A 187 3.37 -18.46 -3.98
CA GLY A 187 2.86 -19.84 -4.04
C GLY A 187 1.37 -19.93 -4.39
N GLU A 188 0.72 -18.81 -4.59
CA GLU A 188 -0.67 -18.70 -5.05
C GLU A 188 -0.86 -19.25 -6.47
N GLY A 189 -2.06 -19.76 -6.76
CA GLY A 189 -2.46 -20.17 -8.09
C GLY A 189 -3.02 -19.02 -8.94
N ILE A 190 -3.28 -19.31 -10.22
CA ILE A 190 -3.91 -18.32 -11.13
C ILE A 190 -5.30 -17.94 -10.64
N ASP A 191 -6.06 -18.88 -10.09
CA ASP A 191 -7.39 -18.61 -9.56
C ASP A 191 -7.35 -17.67 -8.36
N ASP A 192 -6.31 -17.73 -7.53
CA ASP A 192 -6.08 -16.77 -6.45
C ASP A 192 -5.79 -15.36 -6.97
N ARG A 193 -4.96 -15.24 -8.01
CA ARG A 193 -4.68 -13.95 -8.67
C ARG A 193 -5.95 -13.34 -9.23
N CYS A 194 -6.76 -14.14 -9.93
CA CYS A 194 -8.06 -13.72 -10.45
C CYS A 194 -9.03 -13.32 -9.32
N ALA A 195 -9.07 -14.10 -8.23
CA ALA A 195 -9.93 -13.80 -7.08
C ALA A 195 -9.54 -12.49 -6.40
N MET A 196 -8.24 -12.23 -6.20
CA MET A 196 -7.76 -10.95 -5.68
C MET A 196 -8.19 -9.76 -6.55
N LEU A 197 -8.01 -9.87 -7.87
CA LEU A 197 -8.43 -8.81 -8.81
C LEU A 197 -9.94 -8.59 -8.80
N ILE A 198 -10.74 -9.66 -8.67
CA ILE A 198 -12.20 -9.57 -8.53
C ILE A 198 -12.59 -8.85 -7.24
N GLU A 199 -11.92 -9.13 -6.12
CA GLU A 199 -12.21 -8.42 -4.87
C GLU A 199 -11.89 -6.92 -4.97
N LEU A 200 -10.78 -6.55 -5.61
CA LEU A 200 -10.45 -5.14 -5.87
C LEU A 200 -11.49 -4.48 -6.79
N ALA A 201 -11.95 -5.20 -7.83
CA ALA A 201 -12.96 -4.71 -8.77
C ALA A 201 -14.37 -4.60 -8.15
N LYS A 202 -14.67 -5.27 -7.05
CA LYS A 202 -15.93 -5.14 -6.31
C LYS A 202 -15.97 -3.94 -5.36
N LEU A 203 -14.82 -3.34 -5.06
CA LEU A 203 -14.80 -2.15 -4.22
C LEU A 203 -15.49 -0.99 -4.95
N ASP A 204 -16.36 -0.26 -4.26
CA ASP A 204 -17.08 0.88 -4.80
C ASP A 204 -16.86 2.12 -3.91
N PRO A 205 -16.19 3.15 -4.42
CA PRO A 205 -15.48 3.20 -5.70
C PRO A 205 -14.25 2.29 -5.76
N HIS A 206 -13.81 1.96 -6.97
CA HIS A 206 -12.58 1.18 -7.18
C HIS A 206 -11.35 1.87 -6.57
N PRO A 207 -10.29 1.13 -6.19
CA PRO A 207 -9.02 1.76 -5.82
C PRO A 207 -8.47 2.62 -6.97
N GLU A 208 -7.98 3.82 -6.65
CA GLU A 208 -7.35 4.70 -7.64
C GLU A 208 -5.99 4.19 -8.09
N SER A 209 -5.36 3.32 -7.28
CA SER A 209 -4.09 2.69 -7.60
C SER A 209 -4.10 1.24 -7.18
N VAL A 210 -3.69 0.35 -8.10
CA VAL A 210 -3.64 -1.10 -7.87
C VAL A 210 -2.23 -1.61 -8.17
N PRO A 211 -1.30 -1.58 -7.18
CA PRO A 211 0.03 -2.15 -7.36
C PRO A 211 -0.03 -3.68 -7.37
N VAL A 212 0.56 -4.31 -8.38
CA VAL A 212 0.81 -5.75 -8.42
C VAL A 212 2.31 -5.96 -8.46
N ASN A 213 2.87 -6.45 -7.36
CA ASN A 213 4.30 -6.62 -7.19
C ASN A 213 4.70 -8.10 -7.33
N ALA A 214 5.81 -8.39 -7.98
CA ALA A 214 6.44 -9.70 -7.91
C ALA A 214 7.18 -9.85 -6.57
N LEU A 215 7.07 -11.03 -5.96
CA LEU A 215 7.81 -11.36 -4.74
C LEU A 215 9.32 -11.22 -4.96
N VAL A 216 9.96 -10.43 -4.12
CA VAL A 216 11.42 -10.43 -3.97
C VAL A 216 11.74 -11.16 -2.67
N ARG A 217 12.45 -12.28 -2.78
CA ARG A 217 12.86 -13.07 -1.61
C ARG A 217 13.88 -12.31 -0.79
N VAL A 218 13.62 -12.16 0.49
CA VAL A 218 14.53 -11.53 1.43
C VAL A 218 15.06 -12.59 2.41
N PRO A 219 16.38 -12.75 2.55
CA PRO A 219 16.94 -13.69 3.52
C PRO A 219 16.38 -13.44 4.93
N GLY A 220 15.99 -14.52 5.60
CA GLY A 220 15.38 -14.44 6.94
C GLY A 220 13.85 -14.37 6.94
N THR A 221 13.19 -14.25 5.78
CA THR A 221 11.72 -14.44 5.65
C THR A 221 11.39 -15.87 5.24
N PRO A 222 10.15 -16.37 5.53
CA PRO A 222 9.70 -17.70 5.14
C PRO A 222 9.61 -17.93 3.62
N LEU A 223 9.39 -16.88 2.80
CA LEU A 223 9.25 -16.94 1.34
C LEU A 223 10.47 -16.42 0.61
#